data_f3c5d349658a720453989359378252f5
#
_entry.id   f3c5d349658a720453989359378252f5
#
_cell.length_a   1.000
_cell.length_b   1.000
_cell.length_c   1.000
_cell.angle_alpha   90.00
_cell.angle_beta   90.00
_cell.angle_gamma   90.00
#
_symmetry.space_group_name_H-M   'P 1'
#
loop_
_entity.id
_entity.type
_entity.pdbx_description
1 polymer ?
#
loop_
_entity_poly.entity_id
_entity_poly.type
_entity_poly.pdbx_seq_one_letter_code
_entity_poly.pdbx_strand_id
1 'polypeptide(L)'
;AAAFARVGLRSQITTPILAFPTAWAEKEDDYIRQSIDFFEWAEAQPRLTTGFAPHACYSVSNNGFEQVLRYSNDLEKPIHLHLHETKEEVTNHQAEWGYRPIARLVDLGLFNHRLQAVHMTELTADEITQSARNNVNIAHCPESNLKLSSGIFPLEKVQAAGINVALGADGAASNNDLDLFQELRTAALLAKGSSQDPTLMDAFSALEMATLKGAQFLGLDQEIGSLEIGKSADLIAVDLSDIRHQPVYHPVSHLAYTATGQDVTHTWIAGQLVFENRQHRTSDIPALGAQIDQWQQTIQGLA
;
A
#
# COMPACT_ATOMS: atom_id res chain seq x y z
N ALA A 1 1.05 -14.64 5.26
CA ALA A 1 2.50 -14.90 5.18
C ALA A 1 2.79 -16.23 4.48
N ALA A 2 2.39 -17.38 5.03
CA ALA A 2 2.68 -18.70 4.44
C ALA A 2 2.19 -18.84 2.98
N ALA A 3 1.06 -18.24 2.61
CA ALA A 3 0.56 -18.22 1.23
C ALA A 3 1.51 -17.45 0.31
N PHE A 4 1.97 -16.26 0.69
CA PHE A 4 2.92 -15.46 -0.10
C PHE A 4 4.25 -16.16 -0.29
N ALA A 5 4.80 -16.76 0.78
CA ALA A 5 6.03 -17.55 0.71
C ALA A 5 5.88 -18.74 -0.26
N ARG A 6 4.75 -19.46 -0.20
CA ARG A 6 4.46 -20.61 -1.07
C ARG A 6 4.34 -20.24 -2.54
N VAL A 7 3.69 -19.11 -2.85
CA VAL A 7 3.55 -18.66 -4.24
C VAL A 7 4.78 -17.92 -4.77
N GLY A 8 5.76 -17.64 -3.91
CA GLY A 8 7.04 -17.04 -4.28
C GLY A 8 7.01 -15.52 -4.43
N LEU A 9 5.99 -14.85 -3.90
CA LEU A 9 5.89 -13.39 -3.96
C LEU A 9 6.87 -12.71 -2.98
N ARG A 10 7.40 -11.56 -3.39
CA ARG A 10 8.03 -10.61 -2.49
C ARG A 10 6.94 -9.86 -1.74
N SER A 11 7.05 -9.73 -0.42
CA SER A 11 5.98 -9.15 0.39
C SER A 11 6.51 -8.44 1.62
N GLN A 12 5.91 -7.30 1.97
CA GLN A 12 5.97 -6.75 3.32
C GLN A 12 4.65 -7.09 4.01
N ILE A 13 4.73 -7.78 5.13
CA ILE A 13 3.54 -8.12 5.93
C ILE A 13 3.60 -7.37 7.24
N THR A 14 2.66 -6.46 7.44
CA THR A 14 2.52 -5.70 8.66
C THR A 14 1.45 -6.30 9.55
N THR A 15 1.71 -6.32 10.85
CA THR A 15 0.82 -6.95 11.84
C THR A 15 -0.06 -5.92 12.51
N PRO A 16 -1.38 -6.15 12.61
CA PRO A 16 -2.30 -5.18 13.18
C PRO A 16 -2.03 -4.97 14.68
N ILE A 17 -2.21 -3.73 15.14
CA ILE A 17 -2.26 -3.36 16.56
C ILE A 17 -3.58 -2.63 16.80
N LEU A 18 -4.37 -3.12 17.78
CA LEU A 18 -5.69 -2.60 18.11
C LEU A 18 -5.89 -2.54 19.62
N ALA A 19 -6.63 -1.55 20.10
CA ALA A 19 -7.00 -1.41 21.51
C ALA A 19 -8.22 -2.28 21.92
N PHE A 20 -8.70 -3.14 21.03
CA PHE A 20 -9.85 -4.01 21.25
C PHE A 20 -9.57 -5.45 20.78
N PRO A 21 -10.29 -6.46 21.30
CA PRO A 21 -10.03 -7.85 20.95
C PRO A 21 -10.45 -8.20 19.52
N THR A 22 -9.69 -9.10 18.89
CA THR A 22 -10.02 -9.79 17.64
C THR A 22 -9.71 -11.27 17.76
N ALA A 23 -9.98 -12.05 16.71
CA ALA A 23 -9.59 -13.46 16.68
C ALA A 23 -8.07 -13.69 16.80
N TRP A 24 -7.25 -12.66 16.57
CA TRP A 24 -5.79 -12.76 16.61
C TRP A 24 -5.20 -12.42 17.98
N ALA A 25 -5.73 -11.40 18.68
CA ALA A 25 -5.24 -11.02 20.02
C ALA A 25 -6.34 -10.34 20.84
N GLU A 26 -6.20 -10.34 22.18
CA GLU A 26 -7.20 -9.79 23.10
C GLU A 26 -6.93 -8.32 23.47
N LYS A 27 -5.67 -7.91 23.53
CA LYS A 27 -5.24 -6.55 23.93
C LYS A 27 -3.94 -6.15 23.26
N GLU A 28 -3.58 -4.87 23.30
CA GLU A 28 -2.40 -4.29 22.62
C GLU A 28 -1.10 -5.05 22.92
N ASP A 29 -0.84 -5.41 24.19
CA ASP A 29 0.36 -6.17 24.56
C ASP A 29 0.44 -7.54 23.88
N ASP A 30 -0.71 -8.20 23.65
CA ASP A 30 -0.77 -9.48 22.96
C ASP A 30 -0.53 -9.32 21.46
N TYR A 31 -1.07 -8.24 20.85
CA TYR A 31 -0.76 -7.89 19.46
C TYR A 31 0.74 -7.67 19.27
N ILE A 32 1.37 -6.88 20.15
CA ILE A 32 2.82 -6.61 20.08
C ILE A 32 3.63 -7.90 20.22
N ARG A 33 3.32 -8.74 21.22
CA ARG A 33 4.03 -10.01 21.41
C ARG A 33 3.91 -10.92 20.19
N GLN A 34 2.70 -11.11 19.68
CA GLN A 34 2.48 -11.95 18.49
C GLN A 34 3.14 -11.36 17.24
N SER A 35 3.26 -10.04 17.17
CA SER A 35 4.00 -9.38 16.09
C SER A 35 5.48 -9.76 16.13
N ILE A 36 6.09 -9.73 17.31
CA ILE A 36 7.51 -10.09 17.50
C ILE A 36 7.73 -11.56 17.16
N ASP A 37 6.90 -12.47 17.68
CA ASP A 37 6.96 -13.91 17.37
C ASP A 37 6.83 -14.16 15.85
N PHE A 38 5.96 -13.40 15.18
CA PHE A 38 5.79 -13.46 13.73
C PHE A 38 7.02 -12.93 12.99
N PHE A 39 7.65 -11.86 13.46
CA PHE A 39 8.84 -11.31 12.83
C PHE A 39 10.01 -12.27 12.89
N GLU A 40 10.23 -12.93 14.04
CA GLU A 40 11.25 -13.98 14.19
C GLU A 40 11.03 -15.14 13.20
N TRP A 41 9.77 -15.59 13.06
CA TRP A 41 9.43 -16.61 12.07
C TRP A 41 9.69 -16.14 10.63
N ALA A 42 9.38 -14.88 10.33
CA ALA A 42 9.48 -14.30 9.00
C ALA A 42 10.92 -14.12 8.52
N GLU A 43 11.89 -13.96 9.42
CA GLU A 43 13.32 -13.85 9.08
C GLU A 43 13.84 -15.06 8.31
N ALA A 44 13.29 -16.25 8.55
CA ALA A 44 13.64 -17.46 7.81
C ALA A 44 12.96 -17.57 6.43
N GLN A 45 12.04 -16.67 6.09
CA GLN A 45 11.28 -16.72 4.84
C GLN A 45 11.94 -15.83 3.77
N PRO A 46 12.27 -16.36 2.60
CA PRO A 46 12.86 -15.56 1.55
C PRO A 46 11.86 -14.51 1.04
N ARG A 47 12.34 -13.32 0.75
CA ARG A 47 11.55 -12.22 0.17
C ARG A 47 10.38 -11.72 1.04
N LEU A 48 10.41 -12.00 2.34
CA LEU A 48 9.41 -11.54 3.29
C LEU A 48 10.04 -10.51 4.22
N THR A 49 9.46 -9.31 4.26
CA THR A 49 9.77 -8.28 5.25
C THR A 49 8.56 -8.04 6.15
N THR A 50 8.77 -7.45 7.30
CA THR A 50 7.73 -7.27 8.32
C THR A 50 7.70 -5.85 8.87
N GLY A 51 6.56 -5.47 9.44
CA GLY A 51 6.38 -4.20 10.11
C GLY A 51 5.17 -4.20 11.04
N PHE A 52 5.00 -3.15 11.81
CA PHE A 52 3.84 -2.93 12.66
C PHE A 52 2.75 -2.18 11.87
N ALA A 53 1.49 -2.54 12.11
CA ALA A 53 0.33 -1.83 11.54
C ALA A 53 -0.65 -1.43 12.66
N PRO A 54 -0.32 -0.42 13.50
CA PRO A 54 -1.35 0.23 14.28
C PRO A 54 -2.43 0.72 13.31
N HIS A 55 -3.69 0.31 13.54
CA HIS A 55 -4.73 0.43 12.52
C HIS A 55 -5.03 1.89 12.16
N ALA A 56 -5.36 2.72 13.16
CA ALA A 56 -5.66 4.15 12.99
C ALA A 56 -5.52 4.88 14.33
N CYS A 57 -5.46 6.21 14.31
CA CYS A 57 -5.32 7.01 15.53
C CYS A 57 -6.48 6.84 16.53
N TYR A 58 -7.69 6.50 16.04
CA TYR A 58 -8.86 6.28 16.90
C TYR A 58 -8.98 4.85 17.47
N SER A 59 -8.17 3.92 17.01
CA SER A 59 -8.28 2.50 17.38
C SER A 59 -7.06 1.98 18.15
N VAL A 60 -6.10 2.85 18.48
CA VAL A 60 -4.87 2.49 19.21
C VAL A 60 -4.64 3.50 20.34
N SER A 61 -4.30 3.01 21.53
CA SER A 61 -4.00 3.85 22.68
C SER A 61 -2.63 4.53 22.57
N ASN A 62 -2.36 5.54 23.41
CA ASN A 62 -1.01 6.13 23.50
C ASN A 62 0.02 5.09 23.90
N ASN A 63 -0.30 4.23 24.87
CA ASN A 63 0.59 3.15 25.30
C ASN A 63 0.89 2.18 24.14
N GLY A 64 -0.12 1.81 23.33
CA GLY A 64 0.07 0.98 22.13
C GLY A 64 1.02 1.64 21.14
N PHE A 65 0.84 2.93 20.86
CA PHE A 65 1.74 3.70 19.98
C PHE A 65 3.16 3.80 20.55
N GLU A 66 3.33 4.07 21.84
CA GLU A 66 4.64 4.12 22.49
C GLU A 66 5.39 2.79 22.41
N GLN A 67 4.68 1.67 22.58
CA GLN A 67 5.24 0.34 22.40
C GLN A 67 5.64 0.09 20.95
N VAL A 68 4.77 0.43 19.99
CA VAL A 68 5.07 0.33 18.54
C VAL A 68 6.31 1.13 18.21
N LEU A 69 6.42 2.38 18.67
CA LEU A 69 7.61 3.21 18.43
C LEU A 69 8.87 2.57 18.98
N ARG A 70 8.84 2.10 20.23
CA ARG A 70 9.98 1.44 20.87
C ARG A 70 10.46 0.25 20.04
N TYR A 71 9.57 -0.69 19.76
CA TYR A 71 9.93 -1.91 19.00
C TYR A 71 10.26 -1.62 17.54
N SER A 72 9.62 -0.64 16.91
CA SER A 72 9.99 -0.17 15.57
C SER A 72 11.43 0.35 15.54
N ASN A 73 11.85 1.07 16.58
CA ASN A 73 13.23 1.55 16.68
C ASN A 73 14.22 0.44 16.98
N ASP A 74 13.89 -0.45 17.94
CA ASP A 74 14.78 -1.54 18.37
C ASP A 74 15.00 -2.59 17.27
N LEU A 75 13.97 -2.85 16.46
CA LEU A 75 13.97 -3.87 15.41
C LEU A 75 14.09 -3.31 13.99
N GLU A 76 14.23 -1.99 13.85
CA GLU A 76 14.29 -1.26 12.57
C GLU A 76 13.10 -1.58 11.64
N LYS A 77 11.89 -1.74 12.18
CA LYS A 77 10.68 -2.09 11.44
C LYS A 77 9.86 -0.87 11.04
N PRO A 78 9.28 -0.83 9.83
CA PRO A 78 8.36 0.22 9.43
C PRO A 78 7.04 0.17 10.22
N ILE A 79 6.35 1.31 10.23
CA ILE A 79 5.03 1.49 10.83
C ILE A 79 4.05 1.85 9.73
N HIS A 80 3.07 0.99 9.46
CA HIS A 80 2.04 1.18 8.45
C HIS A 80 0.74 1.61 9.12
N LEU A 81 0.18 2.76 8.74
CA LEU A 81 -0.93 3.38 9.46
C LEU A 81 -1.90 4.09 8.53
N HIS A 82 -3.22 3.81 8.63
CA HIS A 82 -4.25 4.64 8.02
C HIS A 82 -4.30 5.99 8.74
N LEU A 83 -4.16 7.08 8.01
CA LEU A 83 -4.00 8.39 8.60
C LEU A 83 -4.66 9.47 7.75
N HIS A 84 -5.49 10.31 8.39
CA HIS A 84 -6.20 11.38 7.71
C HIS A 84 -6.97 10.90 6.47
N GLU A 85 -7.62 9.75 6.60
CA GLU A 85 -8.36 9.16 5.50
C GLU A 85 -9.62 9.95 5.20
N THR A 86 -10.37 10.35 6.25
CA THR A 86 -11.64 11.06 6.08
C THR A 86 -11.70 12.34 6.91
N LYS A 87 -12.51 13.28 6.44
CA LYS A 87 -12.81 14.49 7.20
C LYS A 87 -13.43 14.17 8.57
N GLU A 88 -14.22 13.09 8.63
CA GLU A 88 -14.86 12.66 9.88
C GLU A 88 -13.83 12.17 10.89
N GLU A 89 -12.85 11.33 10.48
CA GLU A 89 -11.72 10.91 11.32
C GLU A 89 -11.04 12.12 11.96
N VAL A 90 -10.65 13.09 11.13
CA VAL A 90 -9.93 14.28 11.60
C VAL A 90 -10.78 15.11 12.55
N THR A 91 -12.07 15.34 12.22
CA THR A 91 -12.98 16.14 13.03
C THR A 91 -13.26 15.47 14.38
N ASN A 92 -13.52 14.18 14.40
CA ASN A 92 -13.78 13.43 15.62
C ASN A 92 -12.54 13.39 16.53
N HIS A 93 -11.36 13.15 15.97
CA HIS A 93 -10.12 13.17 16.73
C HIS A 93 -9.85 14.56 17.33
N GLN A 94 -10.10 15.63 16.57
CA GLN A 94 -9.93 17.00 17.06
C GLN A 94 -10.93 17.35 18.16
N ALA A 95 -12.19 16.85 18.07
CA ALA A 95 -13.19 17.05 19.11
C ALA A 95 -12.84 16.29 20.39
N GLU A 96 -12.29 15.09 20.30
CA GLU A 96 -11.94 14.26 21.45
C GLU A 96 -10.61 14.70 22.12
N TRP A 97 -9.57 14.98 21.31
CA TRP A 97 -8.20 15.21 21.78
C TRP A 97 -7.77 16.68 21.76
N GLY A 98 -8.53 17.58 21.12
CA GLY A 98 -8.20 18.99 20.97
C GLY A 98 -7.22 19.30 19.82
N TYR A 99 -6.72 18.31 19.11
CA TYR A 99 -5.79 18.46 17.99
C TYR A 99 -6.00 17.36 16.92
N ARG A 100 -5.41 17.56 15.74
CA ARG A 100 -5.53 16.67 14.60
C ARG A 100 -4.67 15.41 14.77
N PRO A 101 -4.98 14.26 14.13
CA PRO A 101 -4.25 13.00 14.30
C PRO A 101 -2.73 13.10 14.10
N ILE A 102 -2.25 13.82 13.07
CA ILE A 102 -0.82 14.02 12.83
C ILE A 102 -0.11 14.66 14.02
N ALA A 103 -0.72 15.64 14.68
CA ALA A 103 -0.12 16.28 15.85
C ALA A 103 0.12 15.28 17.00
N ARG A 104 -0.82 14.33 17.21
CA ARG A 104 -0.65 13.24 18.18
C ARG A 104 0.56 12.38 17.84
N LEU A 105 0.71 11.99 16.58
CA LEU A 105 1.82 11.14 16.14
C LEU A 105 3.17 11.88 16.25
N VAL A 106 3.18 13.19 16.02
CA VAL A 106 4.38 14.04 16.22
C VAL A 106 4.77 14.07 17.69
N ASP A 107 3.82 14.34 18.59
CA ASP A 107 4.07 14.40 20.04
C ASP A 107 4.56 13.05 20.58
N LEU A 108 4.07 11.94 20.05
CA LEU A 108 4.51 10.59 20.40
C LEU A 108 5.80 10.16 19.68
N GLY A 109 6.33 10.92 18.71
CA GLY A 109 7.54 10.60 17.96
C GLY A 109 7.36 9.58 16.82
N LEU A 110 6.12 9.17 16.50
CA LEU A 110 5.83 8.23 15.42
C LEU A 110 5.84 8.88 14.03
N PHE A 111 5.70 10.20 13.95
CA PHE A 111 5.68 10.90 12.66
C PHE A 111 7.11 11.12 12.15
N ASN A 112 7.73 10.06 11.62
CA ASN A 112 9.13 10.00 11.22
C ASN A 112 9.30 9.16 9.92
N HIS A 113 10.54 8.98 9.47
CA HIS A 113 10.91 8.29 8.23
C HIS A 113 10.50 6.80 8.15
N ARG A 114 10.16 6.15 9.28
CA ARG A 114 9.64 4.78 9.30
C ARG A 114 8.13 4.70 9.09
N LEU A 115 7.44 5.85 9.14
CA LEU A 115 6.00 5.89 8.94
C LEU A 115 5.66 5.72 7.46
N GLN A 116 4.85 4.71 7.18
CA GLN A 116 4.19 4.41 5.93
C GLN A 116 2.71 4.82 6.09
N ALA A 117 2.40 6.09 5.82
CA ALA A 117 1.06 6.64 5.98
C ALA A 117 0.17 6.30 4.78
N VAL A 118 -1.07 5.88 5.03
CA VAL A 118 -2.02 5.51 3.97
C VAL A 118 -3.14 6.53 3.87
N HIS A 119 -3.64 6.79 2.68
CA HIS A 119 -4.71 7.72 2.30
C HIS A 119 -4.30 9.19 2.32
N MET A 120 -4.14 9.82 3.48
CA MET A 120 -3.69 11.21 3.65
C MET A 120 -4.51 12.24 2.84
N THR A 121 -5.82 12.05 2.71
CA THR A 121 -6.70 12.91 1.89
C THR A 121 -6.91 14.29 2.53
N GLU A 122 -6.90 14.36 3.87
CA GLU A 122 -7.26 15.55 4.65
C GLU A 122 -6.02 16.29 5.20
N LEU A 123 -5.09 16.67 4.32
CA LEU A 123 -3.86 17.38 4.68
C LEU A 123 -4.00 18.90 4.60
N THR A 124 -3.49 19.61 5.61
CA THR A 124 -3.20 21.05 5.55
C THR A 124 -1.83 21.32 4.95
N ALA A 125 -1.57 22.58 4.55
CA ALA A 125 -0.26 22.99 4.02
C ALA A 125 0.88 22.78 5.05
N ASP A 126 0.61 23.02 6.33
CA ASP A 126 1.58 22.83 7.41
C ASP A 126 1.89 21.33 7.62
N GLU A 127 0.87 20.47 7.54
CA GLU A 127 1.05 19.02 7.64
C GLU A 127 1.81 18.44 6.45
N ILE A 128 1.61 18.95 5.24
CA ILE A 128 2.43 18.60 4.07
C ILE A 128 3.89 18.99 4.31
N THR A 129 4.13 20.21 4.77
CA THR A 129 5.49 20.68 5.11
C THR A 129 6.14 19.80 6.19
N GLN A 130 5.37 19.43 7.20
CA GLN A 130 5.83 18.56 8.28
C GLN A 130 6.12 17.14 7.80
N SER A 131 5.28 16.59 6.92
CA SER A 131 5.50 15.26 6.30
C SER A 131 6.81 15.24 5.50
N ALA A 132 7.07 16.27 4.71
CA ALA A 132 8.32 16.41 3.97
C ALA A 132 9.55 16.45 4.88
N ARG A 133 9.51 17.27 5.95
CA ARG A 133 10.62 17.40 6.92
C ARG A 133 10.94 16.12 7.67
N ASN A 134 9.92 15.29 7.91
CA ASN A 134 10.06 14.02 8.63
C ASN A 134 10.27 12.81 7.69
N ASN A 135 10.39 13.04 6.38
CA ASN A 135 10.55 12.00 5.36
C ASN A 135 9.47 10.90 5.44
N VAL A 136 8.22 11.29 5.71
CA VAL A 136 7.10 10.36 5.75
C VAL A 136 6.82 9.85 4.35
N ASN A 137 6.62 8.53 4.21
CA ASN A 137 6.21 7.90 2.96
C ASN A 137 4.68 7.76 2.90
N ILE A 138 4.07 8.00 1.74
CA ILE A 138 2.62 7.96 1.59
C ILE A 138 2.22 6.89 0.57
N ALA A 139 1.24 6.04 0.92
CA ALA A 139 0.52 5.18 -0.01
C ALA A 139 -0.81 5.85 -0.39
N HIS A 140 -0.94 6.23 -1.66
CA HIS A 140 -2.16 6.77 -2.22
C HIS A 140 -3.03 5.65 -2.79
N CYS A 141 -4.28 5.55 -2.34
CA CYS A 141 -5.25 4.54 -2.76
C CYS A 141 -6.45 5.23 -3.44
N PRO A 142 -6.30 5.74 -4.69
CA PRO A 142 -7.29 6.60 -5.31
C PRO A 142 -8.65 5.94 -5.47
N GLU A 143 -8.73 4.68 -5.86
CA GLU A 143 -10.02 4.01 -6.08
C GLU A 143 -10.76 3.73 -4.77
N SER A 144 -10.05 3.30 -3.74
CA SER A 144 -10.62 3.18 -2.39
C SER A 144 -11.15 4.52 -1.89
N ASN A 145 -10.36 5.57 -1.97
CA ASN A 145 -10.75 6.91 -1.54
C ASN A 145 -12.01 7.41 -2.26
N LEU A 146 -12.11 7.16 -3.56
CA LEU A 146 -13.29 7.53 -4.36
C LEU A 146 -14.50 6.66 -4.04
N LYS A 147 -14.31 5.33 -3.96
CA LYS A 147 -15.39 4.39 -3.68
C LYS A 147 -16.05 4.62 -2.33
N LEU A 148 -15.24 4.91 -1.31
CA LEU A 148 -15.70 5.15 0.06
C LEU A 148 -16.03 6.62 0.32
N SER A 149 -15.82 7.52 -0.66
CA SER A 149 -15.95 8.97 -0.50
C SER A 149 -15.10 9.55 0.62
N SER A 150 -13.91 8.96 0.85
CA SER A 150 -12.99 9.38 1.90
C SER A 150 -12.42 10.78 1.65
N GLY A 151 -12.20 11.14 0.38
CA GLY A 151 -11.69 12.45 -0.02
C GLY A 151 -10.80 12.39 -1.25
N ILE A 152 -10.28 13.54 -1.66
CA ILE A 152 -9.34 13.67 -2.78
C ILE A 152 -7.96 13.99 -2.21
N PHE A 153 -7.01 13.07 -2.41
CA PHE A 153 -5.63 13.27 -1.99
C PHE A 153 -4.98 14.46 -2.71
N PRO A 154 -4.33 15.42 -2.01
CA PRO A 154 -3.78 16.63 -2.60
C PRO A 154 -2.42 16.36 -3.28
N LEU A 155 -2.41 15.47 -4.29
CA LEU A 155 -1.22 14.92 -4.91
C LEU A 155 -0.26 15.99 -5.45
N GLU A 156 -0.79 17.03 -6.10
CA GLU A 156 0.01 18.16 -6.62
C GLU A 156 0.89 18.79 -5.51
N LYS A 157 0.27 19.14 -4.39
CA LYS A 157 0.95 19.81 -3.28
C LYS A 157 1.95 18.90 -2.59
N VAL A 158 1.60 17.62 -2.45
CA VAL A 158 2.45 16.62 -1.81
C VAL A 158 3.68 16.33 -2.66
N GLN A 159 3.52 16.19 -3.98
CA GLN A 159 4.65 16.02 -4.90
C GLN A 159 5.53 17.28 -4.96
N ALA A 160 4.94 18.47 -5.00
CA ALA A 160 5.70 19.72 -4.97
C ALA A 160 6.56 19.87 -3.70
N ALA A 161 6.14 19.26 -2.59
CA ALA A 161 6.91 19.21 -1.34
C ALA A 161 8.01 18.11 -1.33
N GLY A 162 8.15 17.32 -2.40
CA GLY A 162 9.16 16.26 -2.53
C GLY A 162 8.90 15.00 -1.72
N ILE A 163 7.67 14.80 -1.26
CA ILE A 163 7.28 13.61 -0.49
C ILE A 163 7.17 12.40 -1.41
N ASN A 164 7.69 11.25 -0.98
CA ASN A 164 7.53 10.00 -1.71
C ASN A 164 6.07 9.52 -1.64
N VAL A 165 5.45 9.32 -2.81
CA VAL A 165 4.08 8.82 -2.94
C VAL A 165 4.08 7.55 -3.79
N ALA A 166 3.70 6.45 -3.17
CA ALA A 166 3.46 5.17 -3.83
C ALA A 166 1.97 4.95 -4.10
N LEU A 167 1.62 3.99 -4.95
CA LEU A 167 0.25 3.53 -5.13
C LEU A 167 -0.05 2.33 -4.24
N GLY A 168 -1.27 2.28 -3.72
CA GLY A 168 -1.87 1.15 -3.05
C GLY A 168 -3.28 0.89 -3.55
N ALA A 169 -3.73 -0.35 -3.51
CA ALA A 169 -5.09 -0.73 -3.89
C ALA A 169 -6.04 -0.80 -2.69
N ASP A 170 -5.52 -0.70 -1.47
CA ASP A 170 -6.28 -1.00 -0.25
C ASP A 170 -6.82 -2.45 -0.23
N GLY A 171 -7.78 -2.77 0.62
CA GLY A 171 -8.39 -4.10 0.68
C GLY A 171 -9.47 -4.35 -0.37
N ALA A 172 -9.77 -5.63 -0.64
CA ALA A 172 -10.79 -6.03 -1.61
C ALA A 172 -12.20 -5.50 -1.29
N ALA A 173 -12.51 -5.19 -0.04
CA ALA A 173 -13.77 -4.58 0.35
C ALA A 173 -13.88 -3.12 -0.10
N SER A 174 -12.75 -2.41 -0.09
CA SER A 174 -12.67 -0.99 -0.43
C SER A 174 -12.38 -0.75 -1.92
N ASN A 175 -11.80 -1.73 -2.63
CA ASN A 175 -11.44 -1.60 -4.05
C ASN A 175 -12.14 -2.69 -4.87
N ASN A 176 -12.24 -3.85 -4.77
CA ASN A 176 -12.83 -4.99 -5.47
C ASN A 176 -11.91 -5.70 -6.47
N ASP A 177 -11.25 -5.02 -7.40
CA ASP A 177 -10.45 -5.68 -8.44
C ASP A 177 -8.96 -5.83 -8.09
N LEU A 178 -8.43 -4.97 -7.19
CA LEU A 178 -7.03 -4.95 -6.76
C LEU A 178 -6.04 -4.81 -7.94
N ASP A 179 -6.45 -4.15 -9.02
CA ASP A 179 -5.63 -3.96 -10.22
C ASP A 179 -4.82 -2.65 -10.13
N LEU A 180 -3.52 -2.76 -9.91
CA LEU A 180 -2.64 -1.60 -9.76
C LEU A 180 -2.51 -0.75 -11.05
N PHE A 181 -2.82 -1.29 -12.24
CA PHE A 181 -2.95 -0.48 -13.46
C PHE A 181 -4.16 0.45 -13.40
N GLN A 182 -5.25 0.01 -12.80
CA GLN A 182 -6.44 0.86 -12.60
C GLN A 182 -6.16 1.96 -11.59
N GLU A 183 -5.51 1.64 -10.47
CA GLU A 183 -5.05 2.63 -9.49
C GLU A 183 -4.14 3.69 -10.14
N LEU A 184 -3.18 3.26 -10.96
CA LEU A 184 -2.26 4.15 -11.70
C LEU A 184 -3.03 5.09 -12.63
N ARG A 185 -3.98 4.56 -13.40
CA ARG A 185 -4.85 5.33 -14.29
C ARG A 185 -5.69 6.33 -13.51
N THR A 186 -6.33 5.88 -12.43
CA THR A 186 -7.21 6.70 -11.59
C THR A 186 -6.42 7.81 -10.91
N ALA A 187 -5.23 7.54 -10.37
CA ALA A 187 -4.33 8.55 -9.81
C ALA A 187 -3.98 9.63 -10.83
N ALA A 188 -3.56 9.22 -12.04
CA ALA A 188 -3.17 10.16 -13.10
C ALA A 188 -4.34 11.05 -13.58
N LEU A 189 -5.53 10.47 -13.76
CA LEU A 189 -6.71 11.22 -14.20
C LEU A 189 -7.25 12.13 -13.10
N LEU A 190 -7.30 11.64 -11.86
CA LEU A 190 -7.81 12.40 -10.73
C LEU A 190 -6.90 13.60 -10.42
N ALA A 191 -5.58 13.43 -10.48
CA ALA A 191 -4.62 14.51 -10.29
C ALA A 191 -4.86 15.66 -11.29
N LYS A 192 -4.99 15.32 -12.59
CA LYS A 192 -5.28 16.31 -13.65
C LYS A 192 -6.64 16.98 -13.46
N GLY A 193 -7.67 16.21 -13.16
CA GLY A 193 -9.03 16.73 -12.98
C GLY A 193 -9.16 17.65 -11.78
N SER A 194 -8.54 17.31 -10.65
CA SER A 194 -8.61 18.10 -9.43
C SER A 194 -7.76 19.38 -9.47
N SER A 195 -6.60 19.34 -10.14
CA SER A 195 -5.72 20.51 -10.31
C SER A 195 -6.12 21.41 -11.49
N GLN A 196 -6.93 20.90 -12.44
CA GLN A 196 -7.19 21.53 -13.75
C GLN A 196 -5.92 21.76 -14.59
N ASP A 197 -4.87 20.97 -14.34
CA ASP A 197 -3.62 20.98 -15.08
C ASP A 197 -3.42 19.65 -15.83
N PRO A 198 -3.51 19.61 -17.17
CA PRO A 198 -3.34 18.40 -17.95
C PRO A 198 -1.89 17.88 -17.97
N THR A 199 -0.92 18.68 -17.53
CA THR A 199 0.50 18.30 -17.49
C THR A 199 0.90 17.65 -16.17
N LEU A 200 0.11 17.85 -15.12
CA LEU A 200 0.33 17.21 -13.82
C LEU A 200 0.25 15.68 -13.95
N MET A 201 1.11 14.96 -13.28
CA MET A 201 1.13 13.50 -13.26
C MET A 201 1.13 12.90 -14.68
N ASP A 202 2.22 13.08 -15.43
CA ASP A 202 2.39 12.42 -16.72
C ASP A 202 2.44 10.88 -16.58
N ALA A 203 2.39 10.17 -17.71
CA ALA A 203 2.32 8.72 -17.70
C ALA A 203 3.55 8.05 -17.07
N PHE A 204 4.73 8.67 -17.20
CA PHE A 204 5.97 8.15 -16.62
C PHE A 204 5.96 8.32 -15.08
N SER A 205 5.61 9.51 -14.61
CA SER A 205 5.47 9.79 -13.17
C SER A 205 4.44 8.87 -12.49
N ALA A 206 3.32 8.61 -13.17
CA ALA A 206 2.33 7.65 -12.67
C ALA A 206 2.89 6.23 -12.61
N LEU A 207 3.66 5.79 -13.63
CA LEU A 207 4.33 4.48 -13.62
C LEU A 207 5.37 4.39 -12.50
N GLU A 208 6.11 5.45 -12.23
CA GLU A 208 7.06 5.48 -11.11
C GLU A 208 6.36 5.27 -9.76
N MET A 209 5.15 5.81 -9.55
CA MET A 209 4.38 5.59 -8.31
C MET A 209 4.05 4.10 -8.10
N ALA A 210 3.80 3.36 -9.18
CA ALA A 210 3.52 1.91 -9.14
C ALA A 210 4.79 1.04 -9.10
N THR A 211 5.98 1.61 -9.24
CA THR A 211 7.26 0.88 -9.36
C THR A 211 8.31 1.41 -8.38
N LEU A 212 9.16 2.34 -8.80
CA LEU A 212 10.28 2.84 -8.00
C LEU A 212 9.81 3.53 -6.70
N LYS A 213 8.75 4.33 -6.76
CA LYS A 213 8.18 4.99 -5.57
C LYS A 213 7.58 3.98 -4.59
N GLY A 214 6.96 2.89 -5.11
CA GLY A 214 6.54 1.75 -4.31
C GLY A 214 7.72 1.05 -3.62
N ALA A 215 8.83 0.84 -4.34
CA ALA A 215 10.05 0.27 -3.76
C ALA A 215 10.65 1.19 -2.68
N GLN A 216 10.67 2.50 -2.89
CA GLN A 216 11.09 3.49 -1.88
C GLN A 216 10.21 3.47 -0.64
N PHE A 217 8.89 3.37 -0.82
CA PHE A 217 7.93 3.23 0.28
C PHE A 217 8.22 2.00 1.15
N LEU A 218 8.62 0.89 0.52
CA LEU A 218 8.97 -0.36 1.18
C LEU A 218 10.43 -0.40 1.70
N GLY A 219 11.25 0.62 1.40
CA GLY A 219 12.69 0.61 1.71
C GLY A 219 13.49 -0.40 0.89
N LEU A 220 13.02 -0.76 -0.31
CA LEU A 220 13.60 -1.78 -1.19
C LEU A 220 14.11 -1.22 -2.53
N ASP A 221 14.21 0.10 -2.68
CA ASP A 221 14.58 0.77 -3.93
C ASP A 221 16.00 0.46 -4.41
N GLN A 222 16.88 -0.04 -3.53
CA GLN A 222 18.19 -0.55 -3.91
C GLN A 222 18.12 -1.97 -4.48
N GLU A 223 17.02 -2.69 -4.26
CA GLU A 223 16.85 -4.09 -4.69
C GLU A 223 15.90 -4.22 -5.88
N ILE A 224 14.81 -3.44 -5.91
CA ILE A 224 13.71 -3.54 -6.89
C ILE A 224 13.22 -2.16 -7.33
N GLY A 225 12.16 -2.14 -8.14
CA GLY A 225 11.44 -0.92 -8.54
C GLY A 225 11.94 -0.29 -9.84
N SER A 226 13.11 -0.69 -10.35
CA SER A 226 13.64 -0.26 -11.64
C SER A 226 14.44 -1.38 -12.30
N LEU A 227 14.59 -1.30 -13.62
CA LEU A 227 15.36 -2.27 -14.42
C LEU A 227 16.82 -1.80 -14.51
N GLU A 228 17.61 -2.16 -13.51
CA GLU A 228 19.03 -1.79 -13.41
C GLU A 228 19.89 -3.02 -13.15
N ILE A 229 21.13 -3.00 -13.68
CA ILE A 229 22.12 -4.07 -13.44
C ILE A 229 22.44 -4.10 -11.94
N GLY A 230 22.31 -5.27 -11.33
CA GLY A 230 22.57 -5.49 -9.90
C GLY A 230 21.30 -5.54 -9.05
N LYS A 231 20.16 -5.07 -9.55
CA LYS A 231 18.85 -5.25 -8.88
C LYS A 231 18.26 -6.62 -9.12
N SER A 232 17.37 -7.02 -8.25
CA SER A 232 16.60 -8.26 -8.37
C SER A 232 15.67 -8.19 -9.57
N ALA A 233 15.53 -9.28 -10.30
CA ALA A 233 14.63 -9.38 -11.44
C ALA A 233 13.18 -9.61 -10.98
N ASP A 234 12.61 -8.57 -10.37
CA ASP A 234 11.17 -8.43 -10.06
C ASP A 234 10.56 -7.60 -11.20
N LEU A 235 9.94 -8.24 -12.18
CA LEU A 235 9.47 -7.60 -13.40
C LEU A 235 8.24 -8.29 -13.99
N ILE A 236 7.49 -7.55 -14.80
CA ILE A 236 6.38 -8.05 -15.57
C ILE A 236 6.60 -7.78 -17.06
N ALA A 237 6.01 -8.62 -17.92
CA ALA A 237 5.86 -8.34 -19.34
C ALA A 237 4.38 -8.08 -19.65
N VAL A 238 4.12 -6.98 -20.35
CA VAL A 238 2.77 -6.54 -20.75
C VAL A 238 2.65 -6.64 -22.27
N ASP A 239 1.59 -7.29 -22.74
CA ASP A 239 1.28 -7.42 -24.16
C ASP A 239 0.37 -6.29 -24.63
N LEU A 240 0.89 -5.41 -25.48
CA LEU A 240 0.16 -4.32 -26.11
C LEU A 240 -0.19 -4.62 -27.58
N SER A 241 -0.13 -5.87 -28.03
CA SER A 241 -0.43 -6.25 -29.42
C SER A 241 -1.92 -6.32 -29.74
N ASP A 242 -2.78 -6.44 -28.72
CA ASP A 242 -4.24 -6.48 -28.90
C ASP A 242 -4.74 -5.21 -29.62
N ILE A 243 -5.77 -5.37 -30.47
CA ILE A 243 -6.38 -4.28 -31.24
C ILE A 243 -6.87 -3.13 -30.35
N ARG A 244 -7.22 -3.39 -29.08
CA ARG A 244 -7.61 -2.36 -28.11
C ARG A 244 -6.52 -1.34 -27.84
N HIS A 245 -5.25 -1.73 -28.01
CA HIS A 245 -4.11 -0.88 -27.77
C HIS A 245 -3.57 -0.21 -29.02
N GLN A 246 -4.06 -0.61 -30.21
CA GLN A 246 -3.52 -0.14 -31.48
C GLN A 246 -4.10 1.21 -31.94
N PRO A 247 -3.30 2.09 -32.54
CA PRO A 247 -1.84 1.99 -32.71
C PRO A 247 -1.05 2.41 -31.46
N VAL A 248 0.06 1.74 -31.18
CA VAL A 248 0.95 2.07 -30.06
C VAL A 248 2.04 3.02 -30.52
N TYR A 249 1.91 4.30 -30.22
CA TYR A 249 2.96 5.31 -30.46
C TYR A 249 3.82 5.57 -29.22
N HIS A 250 3.24 5.45 -28.04
CA HIS A 250 3.85 5.76 -26.76
C HIS A 250 3.54 4.65 -25.74
N PRO A 251 4.40 3.61 -25.62
CA PRO A 251 4.10 2.47 -24.73
C PRO A 251 3.81 2.85 -23.29
N VAL A 252 4.55 3.81 -22.72
CA VAL A 252 4.33 4.27 -21.34
C VAL A 252 2.94 4.89 -21.15
N SER A 253 2.44 5.66 -22.13
CA SER A 253 1.07 6.17 -22.10
C SER A 253 0.04 5.05 -22.14
N HIS A 254 0.30 3.98 -22.91
CA HIS A 254 -0.59 2.82 -22.95
C HIS A 254 -0.60 2.09 -21.61
N LEU A 255 0.55 1.92 -20.95
CA LEU A 255 0.62 1.34 -19.62
C LEU A 255 -0.20 2.16 -18.61
N ALA A 256 -0.14 3.50 -18.70
CA ALA A 256 -0.85 4.37 -17.77
C ALA A 256 -2.36 4.47 -18.02
N TYR A 257 -2.81 4.42 -19.28
CA TYR A 257 -4.19 4.81 -19.61
C TYR A 257 -5.05 3.71 -20.24
N THR A 258 -4.46 2.62 -20.74
CA THR A 258 -5.21 1.57 -21.43
C THR A 258 -4.94 0.16 -20.94
N ALA A 259 -3.74 -0.13 -20.42
CA ALA A 259 -3.39 -1.44 -19.92
C ALA A 259 -4.14 -1.77 -18.63
N THR A 260 -4.32 -3.06 -18.38
CA THR A 260 -4.90 -3.65 -17.19
C THR A 260 -4.05 -4.84 -16.75
N GLY A 261 -4.30 -5.38 -15.56
CA GLY A 261 -3.64 -6.60 -15.10
C GLY A 261 -3.83 -7.79 -16.04
N GLN A 262 -4.89 -7.80 -16.88
CA GLN A 262 -5.14 -8.85 -17.86
C GLN A 262 -4.17 -8.84 -19.05
N ASP A 263 -3.49 -7.71 -19.29
CA ASP A 263 -2.49 -7.57 -20.35
C ASP A 263 -1.10 -8.05 -19.92
N VAL A 264 -0.93 -8.41 -18.62
CA VAL A 264 0.29 -9.03 -18.12
C VAL A 264 0.37 -10.47 -18.60
N THR A 265 1.46 -10.81 -19.28
CA THR A 265 1.70 -12.15 -19.83
C THR A 265 2.67 -12.96 -18.99
N HIS A 266 3.65 -12.30 -18.35
CA HIS A 266 4.66 -12.95 -17.54
C HIS A 266 4.96 -12.10 -16.30
N THR A 267 5.26 -12.80 -15.19
CA THR A 267 5.75 -12.17 -13.95
C THR A 267 6.93 -12.96 -13.42
N TRP A 268 8.03 -12.27 -13.16
CA TRP A 268 9.22 -12.81 -12.48
C TRP A 268 9.38 -12.14 -11.14
N ILE A 269 9.70 -12.92 -10.11
CA ILE A 269 10.07 -12.45 -8.76
C ILE A 269 11.43 -13.04 -8.42
N ALA A 270 12.40 -12.19 -8.14
CA ALA A 270 13.79 -12.60 -7.93
C ALA A 270 14.31 -13.53 -9.05
N GLY A 271 13.94 -13.24 -10.30
CA GLY A 271 14.30 -14.04 -11.48
C GLY A 271 13.52 -15.35 -11.64
N GLN A 272 12.64 -15.70 -10.71
CA GLN A 272 11.78 -16.88 -10.82
C GLN A 272 10.49 -16.55 -11.56
N LEU A 273 10.20 -17.30 -12.62
CA LEU A 273 8.94 -17.17 -13.38
C LEU A 273 7.78 -17.75 -12.56
N VAL A 274 6.90 -16.87 -12.06
CA VAL A 274 5.74 -17.25 -11.21
C VAL A 274 4.41 -17.23 -11.96
N PHE A 275 4.35 -16.47 -13.07
CA PHE A 275 3.18 -16.37 -13.93
C PHE A 275 3.63 -16.33 -15.39
N GLU A 276 3.00 -17.11 -16.27
CA GLU A 276 3.32 -17.20 -17.70
C GLU A 276 2.07 -17.55 -18.51
N ASN A 277 1.81 -16.78 -19.57
CA ASN A 277 0.69 -17.02 -20.50
C ASN A 277 -0.64 -17.24 -19.78
N ARG A 278 -0.96 -16.40 -18.79
CA ARG A 278 -2.17 -16.46 -17.94
C ARG A 278 -2.26 -17.70 -17.06
N GLN A 279 -1.14 -18.39 -16.81
CA GLN A 279 -1.06 -19.54 -15.93
C GLN A 279 -0.15 -19.25 -14.74
N HIS A 280 -0.67 -19.49 -13.55
CA HIS A 280 0.12 -19.46 -12.33
C HIS A 280 1.00 -20.70 -12.26
N ARG A 281 2.30 -20.52 -12.06
CA ARG A 281 3.28 -21.61 -11.97
C ARG A 281 3.39 -22.22 -10.59
N THR A 282 2.94 -21.48 -9.57
CA THR A 282 3.11 -21.82 -8.15
C THR A 282 1.79 -22.07 -7.43
N SER A 283 0.65 -21.99 -8.13
CA SER A 283 -0.68 -22.13 -7.53
C SER A 283 -1.57 -23.05 -8.37
N ASP A 284 -2.32 -23.92 -7.70
CA ASP A 284 -3.39 -24.74 -8.29
C ASP A 284 -4.69 -23.93 -8.30
N ILE A 285 -4.99 -23.28 -9.43
CA ILE A 285 -6.16 -22.42 -9.58
C ILE A 285 -7.48 -23.20 -9.49
N PRO A 286 -7.64 -24.40 -10.10
CA PRO A 286 -8.83 -25.22 -9.90
C PRO A 286 -9.10 -25.56 -8.44
N ALA A 287 -8.08 -25.98 -7.68
CA ALA A 287 -8.23 -26.27 -6.25
C ALA A 287 -8.59 -25.01 -5.45
N LEU A 288 -8.03 -23.84 -5.80
CA LEU A 288 -8.37 -22.57 -5.17
C LEU A 288 -9.83 -22.19 -5.47
N GLY A 289 -10.32 -22.38 -6.70
CA GLY A 289 -11.71 -22.15 -7.07
C GLY A 289 -12.67 -22.94 -6.20
N ALA A 290 -12.42 -24.23 -5.98
CA ALA A 290 -13.24 -25.07 -5.11
C ALA A 290 -13.25 -24.57 -3.64
N GLN A 291 -12.14 -24.03 -3.14
CA GLN A 291 -12.08 -23.42 -1.81
C GLN A 291 -12.89 -22.11 -1.74
N ILE A 292 -12.84 -21.30 -2.78
CA ILE A 292 -13.64 -20.07 -2.86
C ILE A 292 -15.14 -20.39 -2.82
N ASP A 293 -15.59 -21.38 -3.58
CA ASP A 293 -17.00 -21.81 -3.58
C ASP A 293 -17.44 -22.29 -2.18
N GLN A 294 -16.59 -23.03 -1.49
CA GLN A 294 -16.85 -23.47 -0.11
C GLN A 294 -16.94 -22.30 0.86
N TRP A 295 -16.04 -21.32 0.77
CA TRP A 295 -16.09 -20.11 1.57
C TRP A 295 -17.33 -19.28 1.31
N GLN A 296 -17.72 -19.13 0.03
CA GLN A 296 -18.94 -18.41 -0.35
C GLN A 296 -20.19 -19.06 0.30
N GLN A 297 -20.31 -20.38 0.24
CA GLN A 297 -21.40 -21.10 0.89
C GLN A 297 -21.41 -20.89 2.41
N THR A 298 -20.23 -20.93 3.05
CA THR A 298 -20.10 -20.70 4.50
C THR A 298 -20.58 -19.31 4.89
N ILE A 299 -20.15 -18.28 4.15
CA ILE A 299 -20.54 -16.88 4.43
C ILE A 299 -22.03 -16.67 4.19
N GLN A 300 -22.59 -17.20 3.13
CA GLN A 300 -24.03 -17.14 2.84
C GLN A 300 -24.89 -17.84 3.91
N GLY A 301 -24.35 -18.89 4.53
CA GLY A 301 -25.02 -19.58 5.63
C GLY A 301 -24.95 -18.86 6.98
N LEU A 302 -24.13 -17.79 7.09
CA LEU A 302 -24.02 -16.94 8.27
C LEU A 302 -24.87 -15.66 8.20
N ALA A 303 -25.40 -15.34 7.01
CA ALA A 303 -26.26 -14.16 6.75
C ALA A 303 -27.74 -14.54 6.89
#